data_ffbc6a1f84e0491faad7d685e27a1f15
#
_entry.id   ffbc6a1f84e0491faad7d685e27a1f15
#
_cell.length_a   1.000
_cell.length_b   1.000
_cell.length_c   1.000
_cell.angle_alpha   90.00
_cell.angle_beta   90.00
_cell.angle_gamma   90.00
#
_symmetry.space_group_name_H-M   'P 1'
#
loop_
_entity.id
_entity.type
_entity.pdbx_description
1 polymer ?
#
loop_
_entity_poly.entity_id
_entity_poly.type
_entity_poly.pdbx_seq_one_letter_code
_entity_poly.pdbx_strand_id
1 'polypeptide(L)'
;MTKVAIIGAGPCGLSMLRSFEHAEKKGEKIPEIVCFEKQEDWGGLWNYSWRTGLDQYGDPVPNSMYRYLWSNGPKECLEFADY
;
A
#
# COMPACT_ATOMS: atom_id res chain seq x y z
N MET A 1 5.73 14.39 -21.45
CA MET A 1 4.85 14.01 -20.32
C MET A 1 5.67 13.22 -19.29
N THR A 2 5.59 13.59 -18.05
CA THR A 2 6.28 12.91 -16.96
C THR A 2 5.55 11.63 -16.60
N LYS A 3 6.30 10.58 -16.34
CA LYS A 3 5.77 9.32 -15.83
C LYS A 3 6.33 9.08 -14.44
N VAL A 4 5.50 8.58 -13.54
CA VAL A 4 5.89 8.27 -12.18
C VAL A 4 5.61 6.80 -11.91
N ALA A 5 6.61 6.11 -11.38
CA ALA A 5 6.47 4.74 -10.92
C ALA A 5 6.46 4.73 -9.39
N ILE A 6 5.45 4.11 -8.81
CA ILE A 6 5.38 3.88 -7.37
C ILE A 6 5.73 2.41 -7.14
N ILE A 7 6.74 2.17 -6.33
CA ILE A 7 7.19 0.82 -6.02
C ILE A 7 6.63 0.43 -4.65
N GLY A 8 5.69 -0.49 -4.67
CA GLY A 8 5.03 -0.98 -3.47
C GLY A 8 3.68 -0.32 -3.21
N ALA A 9 2.68 -1.13 -2.89
CA ALA A 9 1.32 -0.68 -2.58
C ALA A 9 0.98 -0.90 -1.09
N GLY A 10 1.95 -0.65 -0.21
CA GLY A 10 1.72 -0.55 1.22
C GLY A 10 1.10 0.81 1.57
N PRO A 11 0.97 1.14 2.86
CA PRO A 11 0.33 2.39 3.27
C PRO A 11 0.92 3.64 2.64
N CYS A 12 2.25 3.70 2.50
CA CYS A 12 2.91 4.86 1.90
C CYS A 12 2.61 4.98 0.40
N GLY A 13 2.64 3.87 -0.34
CA GLY A 13 2.29 3.86 -1.75
C GLY A 13 0.85 4.24 -1.98
N LEU A 14 -0.06 3.73 -1.17
CA LEU A 14 -1.49 4.06 -1.23
C LEU A 14 -1.72 5.53 -0.92
N SER A 15 -0.99 6.09 0.06
CA SER A 15 -1.08 7.51 0.39
C SER A 15 -0.66 8.38 -0.78
N MET A 16 0.40 8.02 -1.49
CA MET A 16 0.85 8.74 -2.68
C MET A 16 -0.19 8.69 -3.80
N LEU A 17 -0.77 7.51 -4.05
CA LEU A 17 -1.84 7.36 -5.03
C LEU A 17 -3.05 8.24 -4.69
N ARG A 18 -3.39 8.29 -3.42
CA ARG A 18 -4.51 9.13 -2.95
C ARG A 18 -4.24 10.61 -3.18
N SER A 19 -3.01 11.05 -2.95
CA SER A 19 -2.62 12.45 -3.19
C SER A 19 -2.76 12.83 -4.66
N PHE A 20 -2.34 11.97 -5.56
CA PHE A 20 -2.51 12.21 -7.00
C PHE A 20 -3.99 12.20 -7.41
N GLU A 21 -4.79 11.31 -6.85
CA GLU A 21 -6.23 11.27 -7.09
C GLU A 21 -6.89 12.58 -6.69
N HIS A 22 -6.53 13.12 -5.53
CA HIS A 22 -7.03 14.42 -5.06
C HIS A 22 -6.65 15.55 -6.01
N ALA A 23 -5.40 15.57 -6.46
CA ALA A 23 -4.93 16.60 -7.41
C ALA A 23 -5.72 16.53 -8.72
N GLU A 24 -5.96 15.31 -9.23
CA GLU A 24 -6.74 15.12 -10.45
C GLU A 24 -8.16 15.61 -10.29
N LYS A 25 -8.80 15.30 -9.17
CA LYS A 25 -10.18 15.76 -8.89
C LYS A 25 -10.31 17.27 -8.78
N LYS A 26 -9.23 17.96 -8.42
CA LYS A 26 -9.19 19.43 -8.38
C LYS A 26 -8.92 20.05 -9.74
N GLY A 27 -8.79 19.24 -10.79
CA GLY A 27 -8.53 19.72 -12.13
C GLY A 27 -7.07 19.99 -12.45
N GLU A 28 -6.16 19.61 -11.58
CA GLU A 28 -4.73 19.74 -11.83
C GLU A 28 -4.25 18.66 -12.79
N LYS A 29 -3.26 19.00 -13.61
CA LYS A 29 -2.61 18.00 -14.45
C LYS A 29 -1.70 17.14 -13.59
N ILE A 30 -1.89 15.82 -13.69
CA ILE A 30 -1.04 14.87 -13.01
C ILE A 30 -0.21 14.07 -14.02
N PRO A 31 0.96 13.55 -13.64
CA PRO A 31 1.73 12.65 -14.50
C PRO A 31 1.00 11.32 -14.68
N GLU A 32 1.42 10.55 -15.66
CA GLU A 32 1.01 9.16 -15.78
C GLU A 32 1.63 8.36 -14.64
N ILE A 33 0.82 7.62 -13.90
CA ILE A 33 1.26 6.93 -12.69
C ILE A 33 1.03 5.43 -12.84
N VAL A 34 2.06 4.65 -12.52
CA VAL A 34 1.98 3.19 -12.47
C VAL A 34 2.50 2.75 -11.11
N CYS A 35 1.74 1.91 -10.43
CA CYS A 35 2.13 1.32 -9.16
C CYS A 35 2.49 -0.15 -9.37
N PHE A 36 3.69 -0.53 -8.96
CA PHE A 36 4.16 -1.91 -9.02
C PHE A 36 4.09 -2.53 -7.64
N GLU A 37 3.37 -3.64 -7.54
CA GLU A 37 3.26 -4.38 -6.29
C GLU A 37 3.73 -5.82 -6.50
N LYS A 38 4.63 -6.27 -5.62
CA LYS A 38 5.21 -7.62 -5.69
C LYS A 38 4.18 -8.70 -5.36
N GLN A 39 3.30 -8.42 -4.40
CA GLN A 39 2.26 -9.35 -3.99
C GLN A 39 1.04 -9.25 -4.89
N GLU A 40 0.13 -10.21 -4.75
CA GLU A 40 -1.10 -10.26 -5.55
C GLU A 40 -2.12 -9.18 -5.19
N ASP A 41 -1.92 -8.48 -4.07
CA ASP A 41 -2.86 -7.48 -3.58
C ASP A 41 -2.10 -6.34 -2.90
N TRP A 42 -2.81 -5.25 -2.66
CA TRP A 42 -2.28 -4.08 -1.98
C TRP A 42 -2.39 -4.21 -0.45
N GLY A 43 -1.79 -3.28 0.26
CA GLY A 43 -1.86 -3.22 1.72
C GLY A 43 -0.54 -3.52 2.43
N GLY A 44 0.45 -4.07 1.74
CA GLY A 44 1.76 -4.37 2.32
C GLY A 44 1.66 -5.32 3.50
N LEU A 45 2.36 -5.01 4.58
CA LEU A 45 2.37 -5.84 5.80
C LEU A 45 1.00 -5.96 6.45
N TRP A 46 0.11 -4.99 6.22
CA TRP A 46 -1.23 -5.00 6.82
C TRP A 46 -2.21 -5.89 6.07
N ASN A 47 -1.80 -6.41 4.92
CA ASN A 47 -2.57 -7.44 4.22
C ASN A 47 -2.25 -8.79 4.85
N TYR A 48 -3.01 -9.18 5.86
CA TYR A 48 -2.75 -10.39 6.65
C TYR A 48 -2.81 -11.65 5.79
N SER A 49 -1.84 -12.53 5.99
CA SER A 49 -1.85 -13.87 5.42
C SER A 49 -1.42 -14.87 6.49
N TRP A 50 -2.09 -16.03 6.52
CA TRP A 50 -1.69 -17.13 7.39
C TRP A 50 -0.44 -17.85 6.89
N ARG A 51 -0.06 -17.60 5.63
CA ARG A 51 1.07 -18.29 5.00
C ARG A 51 2.40 -17.84 5.59
N THR A 52 3.28 -18.81 5.77
CA THR A 52 4.66 -18.58 6.18
C THR A 52 5.59 -19.25 5.16
N GLY A 53 6.86 -18.88 5.15
CA GLY A 53 7.83 -19.45 4.23
C GLY A 53 7.76 -18.80 2.86
N LEU A 54 7.37 -19.55 1.84
CA LEU A 54 7.29 -19.06 0.46
C LEU A 54 5.83 -18.88 0.04
N ASP A 55 5.59 -17.87 -0.80
CA ASP A 55 4.28 -17.64 -1.39
C ASP A 55 4.07 -18.51 -2.64
N GLN A 56 2.94 -18.31 -3.34
CA GLN A 56 2.62 -19.09 -4.53
C GLN A 56 3.58 -18.86 -5.69
N TYR A 57 4.39 -17.80 -5.64
CA TYR A 57 5.37 -17.46 -6.67
C TYR A 57 6.78 -17.91 -6.30
N GLY A 58 6.96 -18.58 -5.16
CA GLY A 58 8.26 -19.03 -4.68
C GLY A 58 9.08 -17.96 -3.98
N ASP A 59 8.51 -16.79 -3.73
CA ASP A 59 9.17 -15.70 -3.00
C ASP A 59 8.92 -15.83 -1.49
N PRO A 60 9.86 -15.37 -0.65
CA PRO A 60 9.63 -15.34 0.79
C PRO A 60 8.41 -14.48 1.14
N VAL A 61 7.56 -14.98 2.03
CA VAL A 61 6.42 -14.21 2.52
C VAL A 61 6.95 -13.11 3.45
N PRO A 62 6.77 -11.82 3.10
CA PRO A 62 7.32 -10.72 3.89
C PRO A 62 6.41 -10.35 5.05
N ASN A 63 5.96 -11.34 5.80
CA ASN A 63 4.88 -11.14 6.76
C ASN A 63 5.36 -11.31 8.19
N SER A 64 5.44 -10.20 8.92
CA SER A 64 5.65 -10.22 10.37
C SER A 64 4.35 -10.04 11.15
N MET A 65 3.20 -9.95 10.47
CA MET A 65 1.90 -9.80 11.10
C MET A 65 1.32 -11.16 11.45
N TYR A 66 0.75 -11.27 12.66
CA TYR A 66 0.11 -12.49 13.14
C TYR A 66 -1.33 -12.18 13.60
N ARG A 67 -2.14 -13.23 13.76
CA ARG A 67 -3.59 -13.12 13.95
C ARG A 67 -4.01 -12.16 15.05
N TYR A 68 -3.31 -12.13 16.17
CA TYR A 68 -3.65 -11.30 17.34
C TYR A 68 -2.72 -10.12 17.51
N LEU A 69 -2.09 -9.68 16.42
CA LEU A 69 -1.20 -8.53 16.46
C LEU A 69 -1.95 -7.26 16.85
N TRP A 70 -1.34 -6.51 17.75
CA TRP A 70 -1.80 -5.19 18.15
C TRP A 70 -0.89 -4.13 17.56
N SER A 71 -1.49 -3.05 17.07
CA SER A 71 -0.72 -1.90 16.61
C SER A 71 -0.15 -1.12 17.81
N ASN A 72 1.01 -0.51 17.62
CA ASN A 72 1.62 0.35 18.62
C ASN A 72 0.93 1.71 18.74
N GLY A 73 0.17 2.11 17.72
CA GLY A 73 -0.54 3.38 17.71
C GLY A 73 -2.03 3.21 17.99
N PRO A 74 -2.70 4.24 18.52
CA PRO A 74 -4.15 4.20 18.65
C PRO A 74 -4.83 4.20 17.28
N LYS A 75 -6.00 3.59 17.21
CA LYS A 75 -6.70 3.43 15.92
C LYS A 75 -6.98 4.77 15.24
N GLU A 76 -7.18 5.82 16.01
CA GLU A 76 -7.44 7.16 15.49
C GLU A 76 -6.27 7.74 14.69
N CYS A 77 -5.06 7.24 14.95
CA CYS A 77 -3.85 7.67 14.25
C CYS A 77 -3.47 6.73 13.09
N LEU A 78 -4.24 5.67 12.86
CA LEU A 78 -3.93 4.64 11.87
C LEU A 78 -4.82 4.73 10.63
N GLU A 79 -5.52 5.82 10.47
CA GLU A 79 -6.37 6.06 9.31
C GLU A 79 -5.90 7.28 8.53
N PHE A 80 -6.25 7.33 7.27
CA PHE A 80 -6.02 8.53 6.48
C PHE A 80 -7.00 9.61 6.90
N ALA A 81 -6.51 10.86 6.98
CA ALA A 81 -7.30 11.98 7.51
C ALA A 81 -8.60 12.24 6.74
N ASP A 82 -8.63 11.88 5.47
CA ASP A 82 -9.74 12.15 4.57
C ASP A 82 -10.58 10.90 4.25
N TYR A 83 -10.41 9.85 5.04
CA TYR A 83 -11.07 8.58 4.74
C TYR A 83 -12.03 8.16 5.84
#